data_597dadab97b7854da18cbef2752a3607
#
_entry.id   597dadab97b7854da18cbef2752a3607
#
_cell.length_a   1.000
_cell.length_b   1.000
_cell.length_c   1.000
_cell.angle_alpha   90.00
_cell.angle_beta   90.00
_cell.angle_gamma   90.00
#
_symmetry.space_group_name_H-M   'P 1'
#
loop_
_entity.id
_entity.type
_entity.pdbx_description
1 polymer ?
#
loop_
_entity_poly.entity_id
_entity_poly.type
_entity_poly.pdbx_seq_one_letter_code
_entity_poly.pdbx_strand_id
1 'polypeptide(L)'
;AYTDGSLIIENGTLTEFLEIVFKNIGRNEISLYSKLIKKIMGTYRYLTNYNQITKSKKNVSHHYDISEKLYDLFLDEKRQYSCAYFKDDNNTLDEAQNNKIDHIIKKLNIKPNQKVLDIGSGWGSLAIDIAKKTSAHVIGITLSENQLEYSKKKVKDLNLGNQVDFKLIDYREINEK
;
A
#
# COMPACT_ATOMS: atom_id res chain seq x y z
N ALA A 1 15.14 -6.45 -16.47
CA ALA A 1 16.07 -6.21 -17.58
C ALA A 1 17.40 -5.62 -17.08
N TYR A 2 17.43 -4.42 -16.51
CA TYR A 2 18.68 -3.81 -16.02
C TYR A 2 19.26 -4.58 -14.80
N THR A 3 18.42 -4.94 -13.85
CA THR A 3 18.80 -5.66 -12.62
C THR A 3 19.20 -7.12 -12.85
N ASP A 4 18.68 -7.75 -13.88
CA ASP A 4 18.98 -9.14 -14.26
C ASP A 4 20.07 -9.25 -15.35
N GLY A 5 20.65 -8.11 -15.75
CA GLY A 5 21.74 -8.04 -16.74
C GLY A 5 21.31 -8.24 -18.19
N SER A 6 20.00 -8.35 -18.50
CA SER A 6 19.53 -8.47 -19.87
C SER A 6 19.52 -7.13 -20.63
N LEU A 7 19.65 -6.01 -19.91
CA LEU A 7 19.88 -4.66 -20.44
C LEU A 7 21.21 -4.14 -19.94
N ILE A 8 22.17 -3.92 -20.86
CA ILE A 8 23.49 -3.37 -20.56
C ILE A 8 23.59 -1.99 -21.19
N ILE A 9 24.03 -1.02 -20.42
CA ILE A 9 24.33 0.35 -20.90
C ILE A 9 25.82 0.45 -21.10
N GLU A 10 26.30 0.44 -22.37
CA GLU A 10 27.72 0.44 -22.68
C GLU A 10 28.36 1.81 -22.49
N ASN A 11 27.65 2.89 -22.87
CA ASN A 11 28.15 4.26 -22.78
C ASN A 11 27.08 5.14 -22.16
N GLY A 12 27.28 5.58 -20.91
CA GLY A 12 26.35 6.45 -20.18
C GLY A 12 25.82 5.84 -18.89
N THR A 13 24.91 6.54 -18.25
CA THR A 13 24.30 6.16 -16.99
C THR A 13 22.85 5.69 -17.21
N LEU A 14 22.29 4.97 -16.23
CA LEU A 14 20.89 4.58 -16.24
C LEU A 14 19.96 5.81 -16.32
N THR A 15 20.35 6.92 -15.70
CA THR A 15 19.60 8.19 -15.73
C THR A 15 19.50 8.73 -17.15
N GLU A 16 20.63 8.81 -17.87
CA GLU A 16 20.66 9.29 -19.27
C GLU A 16 19.85 8.39 -20.20
N PHE A 17 19.92 7.07 -20.01
CA PHE A 17 19.06 6.13 -20.75
C PHE A 17 17.58 6.40 -20.50
N LEU A 18 17.18 6.56 -19.23
CA LEU A 18 15.79 6.86 -18.88
C LEU A 18 15.34 8.22 -19.42
N GLU A 19 16.19 9.25 -19.41
CA GLU A 19 15.86 10.54 -20.02
C GLU A 19 15.57 10.41 -21.52
N ILE A 20 16.38 9.64 -22.26
CA ILE A 20 16.13 9.38 -23.68
C ILE A 20 14.78 8.70 -23.88
N VAL A 21 14.49 7.67 -23.08
CA VAL A 21 13.22 6.94 -23.13
C VAL A 21 12.05 7.88 -22.88
N PHE A 22 12.08 8.65 -21.79
CA PHE A 22 10.99 9.55 -21.43
C PHE A 22 10.81 10.73 -22.39
N LYS A 23 11.89 11.28 -22.95
CA LYS A 23 11.81 12.31 -24.00
C LYS A 23 11.13 11.81 -25.28
N ASN A 24 11.18 10.50 -25.54
CA ASN A 24 10.62 9.91 -26.76
C ASN A 24 9.22 9.28 -26.57
N ILE A 25 8.81 8.93 -25.35
CA ILE A 25 7.49 8.32 -25.08
C ILE A 25 6.31 9.24 -25.46
N GLY A 26 6.49 10.55 -25.51
CA GLY A 26 5.42 11.51 -25.85
C GLY A 26 5.41 12.03 -27.30
N ARG A 27 6.41 11.72 -28.11
CA ARG A 27 6.64 12.37 -29.42
C ARG A 27 6.06 11.64 -30.64
N ASN A 28 5.55 10.44 -30.49
CA ASN A 28 4.98 9.71 -31.61
C ASN A 28 3.60 10.26 -31.93
N GLU A 29 3.45 10.89 -33.09
CA GLU A 29 2.14 11.10 -33.73
C GLU A 29 1.39 9.78 -33.73
N ILE A 30 0.21 9.78 -33.12
CA ILE A 30 -0.59 8.57 -32.93
C ILE A 30 -1.15 8.16 -34.29
N SER A 31 -0.42 7.35 -35.04
CA SER A 31 -0.90 6.71 -36.26
C SER A 31 -2.25 6.00 -36.00
N LEU A 32 -3.12 5.94 -37.00
CA LEU A 32 -4.40 5.18 -36.95
C LEU A 32 -4.17 3.72 -36.53
N TYR A 33 -3.06 3.13 -36.95
CA TYR A 33 -2.63 1.78 -36.58
C TYR A 33 -2.32 1.69 -35.07
N SER A 34 -1.64 2.68 -34.50
CA SER A 34 -1.35 2.71 -33.07
C SER A 34 -2.60 2.97 -32.21
N LYS A 35 -3.59 3.71 -32.72
CA LYS A 35 -4.90 3.87 -32.08
C LYS A 35 -5.68 2.54 -32.03
N LEU A 36 -5.64 1.77 -33.12
CA LEU A 36 -6.29 0.46 -33.18
C LEU A 36 -5.61 -0.52 -32.21
N ILE A 37 -4.28 -0.59 -32.20
CA ILE A 37 -3.52 -1.41 -31.24
C ILE A 37 -3.83 -1.00 -29.80
N LYS A 38 -3.84 0.29 -29.48
CA LYS A 38 -4.19 0.77 -28.14
C LYS A 38 -5.60 0.36 -27.72
N LYS A 39 -6.57 0.39 -28.65
CA LYS A 39 -7.94 -0.07 -28.39
C LYS A 39 -8.00 -1.57 -28.12
N ILE A 40 -7.34 -2.39 -28.93
CA ILE A 40 -7.25 -3.85 -28.75
C ILE A 40 -6.54 -4.18 -27.44
N MET A 41 -5.39 -3.56 -27.17
CA MET A 41 -4.65 -3.74 -25.91
C MET A 41 -5.44 -3.22 -24.69
N GLY A 42 -6.24 -2.17 -24.86
CA GLY A 42 -7.14 -1.67 -23.81
C GLY A 42 -8.19 -2.70 -23.42
N THR A 43 -8.83 -3.32 -24.43
CA THR A 43 -9.82 -4.39 -24.20
C THR A 43 -9.16 -5.64 -23.60
N TYR A 44 -7.99 -6.03 -24.10
CA TYR A 44 -7.22 -7.14 -23.55
C TYR A 44 -6.80 -6.85 -22.10
N ARG A 45 -6.29 -5.65 -21.79
CA ARG A 45 -5.99 -5.22 -20.42
C ARG A 45 -7.22 -5.23 -19.51
N TYR A 46 -8.37 -4.76 -20.00
CA TYR A 46 -9.61 -4.81 -19.22
C TYR A 46 -9.98 -6.24 -18.84
N LEU A 47 -9.87 -7.18 -19.79
CA LEU A 47 -10.17 -8.60 -19.56
C LEU A 47 -9.12 -9.29 -18.68
N THR A 48 -7.83 -8.93 -18.84
CA THR A 48 -6.74 -9.56 -18.06
C THR A 48 -6.54 -8.92 -16.69
N ASN A 49 -6.89 -7.63 -16.53
CA ASN A 49 -6.81 -6.93 -15.25
C ASN A 49 -8.02 -7.20 -14.34
N TYR A 50 -9.00 -8.00 -14.79
CA TYR A 50 -10.06 -8.44 -13.91
C TYR A 50 -9.47 -9.27 -12.77
N ASN A 51 -9.26 -8.60 -11.64
CA ASN A 51 -8.63 -9.21 -10.47
C ASN A 51 -9.68 -10.04 -9.71
N GLN A 52 -9.74 -11.34 -10.03
CA GLN A 52 -10.59 -12.26 -9.29
C GLN A 52 -10.16 -12.32 -7.82
N ILE A 53 -11.13 -12.45 -6.90
CA ILE A 53 -10.88 -12.52 -5.44
C ILE A 53 -9.83 -13.60 -5.11
N THR A 54 -9.90 -14.74 -5.77
CA THR A 54 -8.94 -15.85 -5.60
C THR A 54 -7.52 -15.51 -6.04
N LYS A 55 -7.36 -14.66 -7.07
CA LYS A 55 -6.05 -14.18 -7.55
C LYS A 55 -5.51 -13.05 -6.69
N SER A 56 -6.39 -12.22 -6.10
CA SER A 56 -5.95 -11.10 -5.27
C SER A 56 -5.18 -11.56 -4.03
N LYS A 57 -5.64 -12.62 -3.36
CA LYS A 57 -4.92 -13.23 -2.23
C LYS A 57 -3.50 -13.69 -2.64
N LYS A 58 -3.40 -14.41 -3.77
CA LYS A 58 -2.11 -14.91 -4.27
C LYS A 58 -1.15 -13.78 -4.70
N ASN A 59 -1.69 -12.74 -5.32
CA ASN A 59 -0.87 -11.59 -5.74
C ASN A 59 -0.35 -10.79 -4.54
N VAL A 60 -1.16 -10.62 -3.51
CA VAL A 60 -0.77 -9.92 -2.28
C VAL A 60 0.26 -10.71 -1.49
N SER A 61 0.06 -12.04 -1.31
CA SER A 61 1.04 -12.87 -0.60
C SER A 61 2.42 -12.80 -1.29
N HIS A 62 2.47 -12.91 -2.61
CA HIS A 62 3.73 -12.84 -3.36
C HIS A 62 4.47 -11.49 -3.20
N HIS A 63 3.75 -10.39 -3.02
CA HIS A 63 4.36 -9.07 -2.78
C HIS A 63 4.79 -8.84 -1.33
N TYR A 64 4.12 -9.44 -0.35
CA TYR A 64 4.36 -9.20 1.08
C TYR A 64 5.01 -10.35 1.83
N ASP A 65 5.24 -11.51 1.18
CA ASP A 65 6.05 -12.63 1.70
C ASP A 65 7.57 -12.34 1.64
N ILE A 66 7.94 -11.12 1.27
CA ILE A 66 9.29 -10.60 1.43
C ILE A 66 9.58 -10.57 2.94
N SER A 67 10.77 -11.03 3.32
CA SER A 67 11.22 -11.07 4.71
C SER A 67 10.89 -9.78 5.47
N GLU A 68 10.25 -9.90 6.64
CA GLU A 68 9.96 -8.78 7.53
C GLU A 68 11.19 -7.90 7.80
N LYS A 69 12.38 -8.52 7.83
CA LYS A 69 13.66 -7.83 8.00
C LYS A 69 13.93 -6.79 6.91
N LEU A 70 13.42 -7.00 5.70
CA LEU A 70 13.59 -6.00 4.63
C LEU A 70 12.77 -4.74 4.94
N TYR A 71 11.55 -4.89 5.44
CA TYR A 71 10.71 -3.76 5.82
C TYR A 71 11.32 -2.95 6.96
N ASP A 72 11.97 -3.60 7.92
CA ASP A 72 12.65 -2.94 9.05
C ASP A 72 13.86 -2.08 8.60
N LEU A 73 14.39 -2.29 7.38
CA LEU A 73 15.53 -1.52 6.87
C LEU A 73 15.13 -0.14 6.33
N PHE A 74 13.89 0.06 5.91
CA PHE A 74 13.50 1.29 5.21
C PHE A 74 12.17 1.90 5.67
N LEU A 75 11.34 1.18 6.43
CA LEU A 75 10.12 1.72 7.00
C LEU A 75 10.37 2.34 8.39
N ASP A 76 9.40 3.13 8.83
CA ASP A 76 9.33 3.63 10.20
C ASP A 76 9.11 2.49 11.22
N GLU A 77 9.30 2.76 12.51
CA GLU A 77 9.13 1.77 13.60
C GLU A 77 7.75 1.09 13.60
N LYS A 78 6.75 1.76 13.04
CA LYS A 78 5.38 1.25 12.95
C LYS A 78 5.10 0.50 11.65
N ARG A 79 6.11 0.33 10.78
CA ARG A 79 6.02 -0.33 9.48
C ARG A 79 4.91 0.21 8.57
N GLN A 80 4.75 1.54 8.51
CA GLN A 80 3.78 2.17 7.64
C GLN A 80 4.28 2.19 6.19
N TYR A 81 3.71 1.36 5.33
CA TYR A 81 4.09 1.25 3.92
C TYR A 81 3.22 2.15 3.03
N SER A 82 3.22 3.43 3.33
CA SER A 82 2.54 4.47 2.55
C SER A 82 3.23 5.82 2.76
N CYS A 83 2.98 6.79 1.87
CA CYS A 83 3.65 8.09 1.92
C CYS A 83 3.49 8.77 3.28
N ALA A 84 4.58 9.27 3.82
CA ALA A 84 4.60 10.06 5.04
C ALA A 84 4.12 11.50 4.80
N TYR A 85 3.75 12.21 5.86
CA TYR A 85 3.35 13.62 5.82
C TYR A 85 4.35 14.48 6.57
N PHE A 86 5.31 15.02 5.84
CA PHE A 86 6.31 15.95 6.37
C PHE A 86 5.67 17.32 6.55
N LYS A 87 5.51 17.77 7.79
CA LYS A 87 5.07 19.12 8.11
C LYS A 87 6.20 20.13 8.09
N ASP A 88 7.41 19.63 8.33
CA ASP A 88 8.66 20.36 8.34
C ASP A 88 9.73 19.52 7.65
N ASP A 89 10.63 20.16 6.91
CA ASP A 89 11.71 19.46 6.16
C ASP A 89 12.69 18.72 7.08
N ASN A 90 12.75 19.12 8.36
CA ASN A 90 13.59 18.48 9.37
C ASN A 90 12.93 17.27 10.06
N ASN A 91 11.66 16.96 9.73
CA ASN A 91 11.02 15.80 10.34
C ASN A 91 11.75 14.50 9.97
N THR A 92 11.94 13.64 10.96
CA THR A 92 12.31 12.25 10.73
C THR A 92 11.18 11.48 10.04
N LEU A 93 11.46 10.32 9.47
CA LEU A 93 10.43 9.46 8.87
C LEU A 93 9.35 9.09 9.88
N ASP A 94 9.73 8.73 11.12
CA ASP A 94 8.80 8.38 12.19
C ASP A 94 7.87 9.53 12.57
N GLU A 95 8.41 10.75 12.68
CA GLU A 95 7.61 11.95 12.92
C GLU A 95 6.65 12.24 11.78
N ALA A 96 7.11 12.13 10.54
CA ALA A 96 6.29 12.36 9.36
C ALA A 96 5.17 11.31 9.22
N GLN A 97 5.44 10.05 9.55
CA GLN A 97 4.44 8.99 9.58
C GLN A 97 3.42 9.19 10.71
N ASN A 98 3.85 9.64 11.88
CA ASN A 98 2.94 10.01 12.97
C ASN A 98 2.07 11.23 12.58
N ASN A 99 2.66 12.24 11.93
CA ASN A 99 1.94 13.39 11.40
C ASN A 99 0.86 12.99 10.39
N LYS A 100 1.12 11.99 9.54
CA LYS A 100 0.13 11.42 8.62
C LYS A 100 -1.06 10.84 9.37
N ILE A 101 -0.83 10.01 10.40
CA ILE A 101 -1.89 9.41 11.21
C ILE A 101 -2.75 10.50 11.85
N ASP A 102 -2.12 11.50 12.48
CA ASP A 102 -2.83 12.62 13.10
C ASP A 102 -3.66 13.42 12.10
N HIS A 103 -3.11 13.61 10.91
CA HIS A 103 -3.82 14.29 9.82
C HIS A 103 -5.06 13.50 9.38
N ILE A 104 -4.95 12.18 9.21
CA ILE A 104 -6.07 11.30 8.86
C ILE A 104 -7.15 11.34 9.94
N ILE A 105 -6.78 11.19 11.21
CA ILE A 105 -7.72 11.23 12.34
C ILE A 105 -8.49 12.55 12.38
N LYS A 106 -7.79 13.68 12.19
CA LYS A 106 -8.42 15.02 12.13
C LYS A 106 -9.38 15.14 10.95
N LYS A 107 -9.00 14.67 9.77
CA LYS A 107 -9.86 14.73 8.56
C LYS A 107 -11.11 13.89 8.71
N LEU A 108 -11.02 12.71 9.29
CA LEU A 108 -12.16 11.83 9.51
C LEU A 108 -13.04 12.28 10.67
N ASN A 109 -12.56 13.19 11.53
CA ASN A 109 -13.27 13.70 12.69
C ASN A 109 -13.86 12.58 13.59
N ILE A 110 -13.06 11.53 13.80
CA ILE A 110 -13.46 10.31 14.50
C ILE A 110 -13.84 10.64 15.95
N LYS A 111 -15.01 10.14 16.37
CA LYS A 111 -15.52 10.29 17.73
C LYS A 111 -15.34 9.00 18.52
N PRO A 112 -15.31 9.07 19.86
CA PRO A 112 -15.29 7.88 20.70
C PRO A 112 -16.41 6.91 20.37
N ASN A 113 -16.13 5.61 20.46
CA ASN A 113 -17.08 4.52 20.19
C ASN A 113 -17.60 4.41 18.74
N GLN A 114 -17.11 5.22 17.82
CA GLN A 114 -17.41 5.02 16.40
C GLN A 114 -16.74 3.73 15.87
N LYS A 115 -17.38 3.12 14.88
CA LYS A 115 -16.80 2.00 14.13
C LYS A 115 -16.01 2.54 12.92
N VAL A 116 -14.79 2.10 12.77
CA VAL A 116 -13.91 2.47 11.66
C VAL A 116 -13.44 1.22 10.94
N LEU A 117 -13.47 1.23 9.62
CA LEU A 117 -12.92 0.18 8.78
C LEU A 117 -11.64 0.69 8.11
N ASP A 118 -10.53 -0.03 8.31
CA ASP A 118 -9.25 0.21 7.66
C ASP A 118 -9.01 -0.84 6.58
N ILE A 119 -9.20 -0.45 5.31
CA ILE A 119 -9.06 -1.34 4.14
C ILE A 119 -7.62 -1.34 3.66
N GLY A 120 -6.99 -2.52 3.68
CA GLY A 120 -5.56 -2.63 3.40
C GLY A 120 -4.73 -2.18 4.59
N SER A 121 -5.09 -2.64 5.79
CA SER A 121 -4.53 -2.19 7.06
C SER A 121 -3.02 -2.43 7.22
N GLY A 122 -2.40 -3.20 6.31
CA GLY A 122 -0.98 -3.51 6.37
C GLY A 122 -0.58 -4.13 7.71
N TRP A 123 0.47 -3.59 8.33
CA TRP A 123 0.97 -4.04 9.63
C TRP A 123 0.13 -3.53 10.82
N GLY A 124 -1.02 -2.88 10.56
CA GLY A 124 -2.03 -2.53 11.56
C GLY A 124 -1.82 -1.20 12.29
N SER A 125 -0.78 -0.44 11.97
CA SER A 125 -0.38 0.75 12.72
C SER A 125 -1.43 1.85 12.72
N LEU A 126 -2.07 2.12 11.57
CA LEU A 126 -3.12 3.13 11.47
C LEU A 126 -4.33 2.77 12.33
N ALA A 127 -4.82 1.53 12.23
CA ALA A 127 -5.94 1.03 13.03
C ALA A 127 -5.67 1.12 14.54
N ILE A 128 -4.47 0.70 14.97
CA ILE A 128 -4.04 0.75 16.37
C ILE A 128 -3.97 2.19 16.88
N ASP A 129 -3.38 3.10 16.13
CA ASP A 129 -3.24 4.50 16.54
C ASP A 129 -4.58 5.23 16.53
N ILE A 130 -5.48 4.94 15.59
CA ILE A 130 -6.87 5.46 15.62
C ILE A 130 -7.54 5.05 16.93
N ALA A 131 -7.52 3.77 17.27
CA ALA A 131 -8.15 3.28 18.50
C ALA A 131 -7.56 3.96 19.76
N LYS A 132 -6.23 4.04 19.86
CA LYS A 132 -5.54 4.68 20.98
C LYS A 132 -5.88 6.17 21.15
N LYS A 133 -5.95 6.89 20.04
CA LYS A 133 -6.10 8.37 20.06
C LYS A 133 -7.55 8.82 20.11
N THR A 134 -8.52 7.98 19.73
CA THR A 134 -9.92 8.36 19.60
C THR A 134 -10.88 7.54 20.42
N SER A 135 -10.45 6.41 20.98
CA SER A 135 -11.30 5.41 21.63
C SER A 135 -12.39 4.85 20.68
N ALA A 136 -12.14 4.83 19.40
CA ALA A 136 -13.01 4.21 18.40
C ALA A 136 -12.78 2.70 18.33
N HIS A 137 -13.76 1.96 17.81
CA HIS A 137 -13.62 0.55 17.48
C HIS A 137 -13.16 0.41 16.02
N VAL A 138 -12.01 -0.23 15.79
CA VAL A 138 -11.42 -0.32 14.46
C VAL A 138 -11.34 -1.76 14.00
N ILE A 139 -11.80 -2.01 12.79
CA ILE A 139 -11.60 -3.28 12.09
C ILE A 139 -10.62 -3.02 10.96
N GLY A 140 -9.44 -3.65 11.02
CA GLY A 140 -8.47 -3.66 9.94
C GLY A 140 -8.64 -4.90 9.06
N ILE A 141 -8.59 -4.75 7.75
CA ILE A 141 -8.61 -5.88 6.83
C ILE A 141 -7.38 -5.90 5.94
N THR A 142 -6.85 -7.08 5.72
CA THR A 142 -5.70 -7.33 4.85
C THR A 142 -5.88 -8.63 4.07
N LEU A 143 -5.10 -8.83 3.01
CA LEU A 143 -5.01 -10.09 2.26
C LEU A 143 -3.70 -10.85 2.53
N SER A 144 -2.82 -10.33 3.40
CA SER A 144 -1.56 -10.96 3.80
C SER A 144 -1.69 -11.62 5.16
N GLU A 145 -1.39 -12.92 5.20
CA GLU A 145 -1.40 -13.71 6.44
C GLU A 145 -0.33 -13.19 7.42
N ASN A 146 0.87 -12.88 6.92
CA ASN A 146 1.97 -12.35 7.74
C ASN A 146 1.60 -11.02 8.41
N GLN A 147 0.96 -10.10 7.66
CA GLN A 147 0.49 -8.84 8.21
C GLN A 147 -0.61 -9.04 9.25
N LEU A 148 -1.53 -9.98 9.01
CA LEU A 148 -2.58 -10.32 9.95
C LEU A 148 -2.03 -10.84 11.27
N GLU A 149 -1.12 -11.82 11.21
CA GLU A 149 -0.50 -12.41 12.42
C GLU A 149 0.26 -11.38 13.22
N TYR A 150 1.08 -10.56 12.56
CA TYR A 150 1.81 -9.47 13.19
C TYR A 150 0.86 -8.47 13.88
N SER A 151 -0.19 -8.01 13.16
CA SER A 151 -1.15 -7.04 13.67
C SER A 151 -1.92 -7.57 14.87
N LYS A 152 -2.38 -8.83 14.83
CA LYS A 152 -3.06 -9.47 15.95
C LYS A 152 -2.17 -9.62 17.17
N LYS A 153 -0.90 -10.01 16.98
CA LYS A 153 0.07 -10.07 18.05
C LYS A 153 0.25 -8.70 18.69
N LYS A 154 0.43 -7.66 17.88
CA LYS A 154 0.61 -6.28 18.37
C LYS A 154 -0.58 -5.75 19.17
N VAL A 155 -1.82 -6.06 18.72
CA VAL A 155 -3.06 -5.74 19.46
C VAL A 155 -3.09 -6.44 20.82
N LYS A 156 -2.70 -7.71 20.88
CA LYS A 156 -2.62 -8.47 22.13
C LYS A 156 -1.60 -7.88 23.09
N ASP A 157 -0.39 -7.60 22.59
CA ASP A 157 0.72 -7.04 23.39
C ASP A 157 0.37 -5.64 23.95
N LEU A 158 -0.47 -4.90 23.23
CA LEU A 158 -0.95 -3.56 23.65
C LEU A 158 -2.25 -3.59 24.47
N ASN A 159 -2.83 -4.76 24.72
CA ASN A 159 -4.13 -4.93 25.40
C ASN A 159 -5.29 -4.17 24.75
N LEU A 160 -5.31 -4.10 23.40
CA LEU A 160 -6.31 -3.36 22.63
C LEU A 160 -7.39 -4.25 22.00
N GLY A 161 -7.47 -5.54 22.39
CA GLY A 161 -8.39 -6.50 21.78
C GLY A 161 -9.88 -6.15 21.88
N ASN A 162 -10.26 -5.26 22.78
CA ASN A 162 -11.64 -4.76 22.90
C ASN A 162 -11.96 -3.63 21.90
N GLN A 163 -10.95 -3.03 21.26
CA GLN A 163 -11.12 -1.86 20.39
C GLN A 163 -10.65 -2.12 18.96
N VAL A 164 -9.72 -3.07 18.76
CA VAL A 164 -9.13 -3.34 17.45
C VAL A 164 -9.22 -4.81 17.12
N ASP A 165 -9.75 -5.13 15.96
CA ASP A 165 -9.72 -6.48 15.38
C ASP A 165 -9.12 -6.45 13.97
N PHE A 166 -8.48 -7.56 13.56
CA PHE A 166 -7.95 -7.72 12.20
C PHE A 166 -8.47 -8.98 11.55
N LYS A 167 -8.86 -8.87 10.26
CA LYS A 167 -9.44 -9.98 9.49
C LYS A 167 -8.71 -10.17 8.15
N LEU A 168 -8.56 -11.44 7.77
CA LEU A 168 -8.06 -11.82 6.44
C LEU A 168 -9.24 -11.93 5.47
N ILE A 169 -9.65 -10.80 4.89
CA ILE A 169 -10.82 -10.74 4.03
C ILE A 169 -10.62 -9.72 2.91
N ASP A 170 -11.13 -10.02 1.74
CA ASP A 170 -11.24 -9.04 0.64
C ASP A 170 -12.39 -8.07 0.95
N TYR A 171 -12.17 -6.77 0.75
CA TYR A 171 -13.18 -5.74 1.03
C TYR A 171 -14.50 -5.97 0.26
N ARG A 172 -14.46 -6.69 -0.87
CA ARG A 172 -15.63 -7.06 -1.68
C ARG A 172 -16.50 -8.12 -1.02
N GLU A 173 -15.98 -8.82 -0.01
CA GLU A 173 -16.67 -9.87 0.75
C GLU A 173 -17.27 -9.34 2.06
N ILE A 174 -17.14 -8.04 2.34
CA ILE A 174 -17.72 -7.43 3.55
C ILE A 174 -19.23 -7.28 3.36
N ASN A 175 -20.00 -7.99 4.19
CA ASN A 175 -21.48 -7.95 4.19
C ASN A 175 -22.04 -7.11 5.35
N GLU A 176 -21.21 -6.42 6.11
CA GLU A 176 -21.64 -5.56 7.23
C GLU A 176 -22.14 -4.21 6.67
N LYS A 177 -23.39 -3.85 7.04
CA LYS A 177 -23.96 -2.52 6.78
C LYS A 177 -23.64 -1.56 7.92
#